data_98f2754ea6ae9f85888f88294c04806e
#
_entry.id   98f2754ea6ae9f85888f88294c04806e
#
_cell.length_a   1.000
_cell.length_b   1.000
_cell.length_c   1.000
_cell.angle_alpha   90.00
_cell.angle_beta   90.00
_cell.angle_gamma   90.00
#
_symmetry.space_group_name_H-M   'P 1'
#
loop_
_entity.id
_entity.type
_entity.pdbx_description
1 polymer ?
#
loop_
_entity_poly.entity_id
_entity_poly.type
_entity_poly.pdbx_seq_one_letter_code
_entity_poly.pdbx_strand_id
1 'polypeptide(L)'
;MNLHQTEAYMKTGLSDKRFDAYFVTVGIGGKTAFLASPHADKDTFFDAASMGKVLVTSTLILQACGEGKLSTDDTLEKFFSDVPEEKKNITVKQLLTHTSGIVRKNFSREIADR
;
A
#
# COMPACT_ATOMS: atom_id res chain seq x y z
N MET A 1 -12.74 17.21 18.75
CA MET A 1 -12.48 15.77 18.50
C MET A 1 -11.55 15.29 19.61
N ASN A 2 -11.92 14.20 20.30
CA ASN A 2 -11.06 13.66 21.37
C ASN A 2 -10.20 12.52 20.77
N LEU A 3 -8.87 12.70 20.77
CA LEU A 3 -7.91 11.75 20.18
C LEU A 3 -6.97 11.12 21.23
N HIS A 4 -7.30 11.19 22.52
CA HIS A 4 -6.41 10.71 23.59
C HIS A 4 -5.97 9.24 23.45
N GLN A 5 -6.89 8.35 23.05
CA GLN A 5 -6.55 6.93 22.85
C GLN A 5 -5.61 6.76 21.64
N THR A 6 -5.89 7.46 20.53
CA THR A 6 -5.02 7.45 19.36
C THR A 6 -3.63 7.96 19.69
N GLU A 7 -3.56 9.08 20.42
CA GLU A 7 -2.30 9.67 20.85
C GLU A 7 -1.48 8.73 21.75
N ALA A 8 -2.13 8.10 22.72
CA ALA A 8 -1.49 7.11 23.60
C ALA A 8 -0.94 5.92 22.81
N TYR A 9 -1.71 5.40 21.86
CA TYR A 9 -1.28 4.30 20.98
C TYR A 9 -0.08 4.69 20.13
N MET A 10 -0.10 5.88 19.51
CA MET A 10 1.01 6.36 18.70
C MET A 10 2.29 6.59 19.53
N LYS A 11 2.16 7.13 20.74
CA LYS A 11 3.29 7.28 21.68
C LYS A 11 3.89 5.93 22.07
N THR A 12 3.08 4.92 22.31
CA THR A 12 3.56 3.55 22.57
C THR A 12 4.35 3.00 21.38
N GLY A 13 3.84 3.14 20.14
CA GLY A 13 4.55 2.71 18.95
C GLY A 13 5.92 3.38 18.77
N LEU A 14 6.02 4.67 19.12
CA LEU A 14 7.28 5.42 19.10
C LEU A 14 8.25 4.92 20.19
N SER A 15 7.76 4.71 21.42
CA SER A 15 8.59 4.19 22.52
C SER A 15 9.09 2.75 22.26
N ASP A 16 8.27 1.94 21.64
CA ASP A 16 8.60 0.55 21.25
C ASP A 16 9.49 0.47 20.00
N LYS A 17 9.87 1.63 19.40
CA LYS A 17 10.66 1.72 18.15
C LYS A 17 10.04 0.97 16.97
N ARG A 18 8.70 0.94 16.89
CA ARG A 18 7.98 0.41 15.73
C ARG A 18 8.05 1.34 14.52
N PHE A 19 8.24 2.63 14.79
CA PHE A 19 8.48 3.70 13.83
C PHE A 19 9.21 4.86 14.55
N ASP A 20 9.90 5.70 13.79
CA ASP A 20 10.73 6.80 14.33
C ASP A 20 9.98 8.12 14.42
N ALA A 21 8.93 8.29 13.62
CA ALA A 21 8.10 9.48 13.60
C ALA A 21 6.67 9.14 13.15
N TYR A 22 5.71 10.02 13.49
CA TYR A 22 4.35 9.95 12.97
C TYR A 22 3.74 11.34 12.78
N PHE A 23 2.87 11.46 11.79
CA PHE A 23 1.93 12.55 11.61
C PHE A 23 0.57 11.96 11.25
N VAL A 24 -0.42 12.13 12.11
CA VAL A 24 -1.77 11.58 11.96
C VAL A 24 -2.75 12.72 11.70
N THR A 25 -3.56 12.56 10.68
CA THR A 25 -4.68 13.46 10.36
C THR A 25 -6.00 12.71 10.51
N VAL A 26 -6.94 13.27 11.23
CA VAL A 26 -8.29 12.71 11.38
C VAL A 26 -9.33 13.75 10.97
N GLY A 27 -10.17 13.40 10.00
CA GLY A 27 -11.26 14.24 9.51
C GLY A 27 -12.62 13.63 9.80
N ILE A 28 -13.54 14.37 10.46
CA ILE A 28 -14.91 13.96 10.72
C ILE A 28 -15.83 15.18 10.58
N GLY A 29 -16.86 15.07 9.75
CA GLY A 29 -17.88 16.11 9.59
C GLY A 29 -17.31 17.50 9.25
N GLY A 30 -16.32 17.54 8.34
CA GLY A 30 -15.67 18.77 7.90
C GLY A 30 -14.68 19.37 8.92
N LYS A 31 -14.47 18.73 10.08
CA LYS A 31 -13.48 19.12 11.08
C LYS A 31 -12.25 18.24 10.99
N THR A 32 -11.06 18.83 11.08
CA THR A 32 -9.78 18.12 11.04
C THR A 32 -9.02 18.31 12.33
N ALA A 33 -8.40 17.25 12.83
CA ALA A 33 -7.46 17.28 13.95
C ALA A 33 -6.17 16.57 13.57
N PHE A 34 -5.05 16.95 14.19
CA PHE A 34 -3.72 16.44 13.93
C PHE A 34 -3.08 15.93 15.21
N LEU A 35 -2.29 14.88 15.09
CA LEU A 35 -1.35 14.39 16.10
C LEU A 35 0.00 14.19 15.43
N ALA A 36 1.08 14.62 16.07
CA ALA A 36 2.43 14.46 15.53
C ALA A 36 3.41 14.06 16.65
N SER A 37 4.45 13.33 16.27
CA SER A 37 5.61 13.14 17.12
C SER A 37 6.43 14.45 17.23
N PRO A 38 7.31 14.61 18.25
CA PRO A 38 8.05 15.85 18.46
C PRO A 38 8.92 16.31 17.27
N HIS A 39 9.27 15.37 16.38
CA HIS A 39 10.15 15.63 15.22
C HIS A 39 9.42 15.53 13.88
N ALA A 40 8.08 15.58 13.89
CA ALA A 40 7.27 15.54 12.67
C ALA A 40 6.22 16.65 12.67
N ASP A 41 5.95 17.19 11.50
CA ASP A 41 4.92 18.19 11.24
C ASP A 41 4.24 17.93 9.88
N LYS A 42 3.39 18.86 9.44
CA LYS A 42 2.65 18.78 8.17
C LYS A 42 3.55 18.79 6.92
N ASP A 43 4.78 19.25 7.04
CA ASP A 43 5.74 19.38 5.95
C ASP A 43 6.79 18.26 5.97
N THR A 44 6.70 17.34 6.94
CA THR A 44 7.60 16.18 7.04
C THR A 44 7.31 15.16 5.94
N PHE A 45 8.35 14.75 5.21
CA PHE A 45 8.27 13.71 4.20
C PHE A 45 8.32 12.33 4.84
N PHE A 46 7.34 11.50 4.50
CA PHE A 46 7.28 10.09 4.88
C PHE A 46 7.39 9.21 3.63
N ASP A 47 8.01 8.03 3.78
CA ASP A 47 8.00 7.03 2.73
C ASP A 47 6.56 6.57 2.47
N ALA A 48 6.10 6.75 1.24
CA ALA A 48 4.77 6.33 0.81
C ALA A 48 4.61 4.81 0.74
N ALA A 49 5.72 4.06 0.71
CA ALA A 49 5.74 2.60 0.69
C ALA A 49 4.68 2.00 -0.24
N SER A 50 3.83 1.11 0.28
CA SER A 50 2.77 0.44 -0.50
C SER A 50 1.63 1.35 -0.97
N MET A 51 1.55 2.60 -0.54
CA MET A 51 0.57 3.55 -1.11
C MET A 51 0.79 3.79 -2.61
N GLY A 52 2.02 3.60 -3.11
CA GLY A 52 2.29 3.61 -4.54
C GLY A 52 1.44 2.61 -5.34
N LYS A 53 1.00 1.50 -4.73
CA LYS A 53 0.09 0.54 -5.38
C LYS A 53 -1.27 1.15 -5.67
N VAL A 54 -1.79 1.96 -4.75
CA VAL A 54 -3.11 2.60 -4.90
C VAL A 54 -2.99 3.87 -5.75
N LEU A 55 -2.04 4.75 -5.42
CA LEU A 55 -1.93 6.06 -6.05
C LEU A 55 -1.40 5.99 -7.49
N VAL A 56 -0.52 5.03 -7.79
CA VAL A 56 0.14 4.92 -9.09
C VAL A 56 -0.37 3.70 -9.85
N THR A 57 -0.09 2.48 -9.36
CA THR A 57 -0.37 1.26 -10.11
C THR A 57 -1.86 1.09 -10.41
N SER A 58 -2.72 1.17 -9.40
CA SER A 58 -4.18 1.02 -9.61
C SER A 58 -4.73 2.12 -10.52
N THR A 59 -4.27 3.36 -10.36
CA THR A 59 -4.70 4.50 -11.19
C THR A 59 -4.33 4.28 -12.65
N LEU A 60 -3.09 3.86 -12.95
CA LEU A 60 -2.64 3.59 -14.31
C LEU A 60 -3.39 2.41 -14.95
N ILE A 61 -3.65 1.35 -14.19
CA ILE A 61 -4.44 0.20 -14.67
C ILE A 61 -5.87 0.63 -14.99
N LEU A 62 -6.53 1.40 -14.11
CA LEU A 62 -7.89 1.90 -14.36
C LEU A 62 -7.95 2.85 -15.55
N GLN A 63 -6.93 3.70 -15.74
CA GLN A 63 -6.81 4.54 -16.93
C GLN A 63 -6.69 3.68 -18.19
N ALA A 64 -5.81 2.68 -18.21
CA ALA A 64 -5.65 1.78 -19.35
C ALA A 64 -6.93 0.97 -19.66
N CYS A 65 -7.72 0.59 -18.63
CA CYS A 65 -9.05 0.02 -18.82
C CYS A 65 -10.01 1.02 -19.49
N GLY A 66 -10.04 2.27 -19.03
CA GLY A 66 -10.87 3.32 -19.61
C GLY A 66 -10.52 3.62 -21.07
N GLU A 67 -9.25 3.46 -21.45
CA GLU A 67 -8.75 3.62 -22.82
C GLU A 67 -8.93 2.35 -23.67
N GLY A 68 -9.50 1.28 -23.14
CA GLY A 68 -9.70 0.00 -23.83
C GLY A 68 -8.42 -0.78 -24.12
N LYS A 69 -7.30 -0.45 -23.49
CA LYS A 69 -6.00 -1.10 -23.70
C LYS A 69 -5.89 -2.43 -22.95
N LEU A 70 -6.61 -2.58 -21.85
CA LEU A 70 -6.72 -3.82 -21.09
C LEU A 70 -8.08 -3.91 -20.38
N SER A 71 -8.43 -5.12 -19.92
CA SER A 71 -9.60 -5.39 -19.07
C SER A 71 -9.15 -5.92 -17.72
N THR A 72 -9.94 -5.65 -16.67
CA THR A 72 -9.72 -6.26 -15.35
C THR A 72 -9.87 -7.79 -15.39
N ASP A 73 -10.57 -8.35 -16.39
CA ASP A 73 -10.74 -9.78 -16.58
C ASP A 73 -9.65 -10.41 -17.46
N ASP A 74 -8.74 -9.61 -18.03
CA ASP A 74 -7.59 -10.12 -18.75
C ASP A 74 -6.68 -10.92 -17.82
N THR A 75 -6.14 -12.05 -18.35
CA THR A 75 -5.28 -12.97 -17.61
C THR A 75 -3.80 -12.65 -17.80
N LEU A 76 -2.95 -13.17 -16.90
CA LEU A 76 -1.50 -12.96 -16.99
C LEU A 76 -0.90 -13.48 -18.29
N GLU A 77 -1.38 -14.59 -18.83
CA GLU A 77 -0.90 -15.15 -20.09
C GLU A 77 -1.08 -14.22 -21.29
N LYS A 78 -2.04 -13.28 -21.24
CA LYS A 78 -2.23 -12.27 -22.28
C LYS A 78 -1.04 -11.32 -22.39
N PHE A 79 -0.33 -11.06 -21.29
CA PHE A 79 0.73 -10.07 -21.20
C PHE A 79 2.14 -10.67 -21.10
N PHE A 80 2.25 -11.90 -20.63
CA PHE A 80 3.53 -12.56 -20.36
C PHE A 80 3.57 -13.96 -20.96
N SER A 81 4.55 -14.25 -21.80
CA SER A 81 4.69 -15.53 -22.50
C SER A 81 5.24 -16.66 -21.61
N ASP A 82 5.92 -16.32 -20.52
CA ASP A 82 6.66 -17.24 -19.63
C ASP A 82 5.95 -17.48 -18.29
N VAL A 83 4.65 -17.22 -18.22
CA VAL A 83 3.86 -17.47 -17.01
C VAL A 83 3.73 -18.97 -16.75
N PRO A 84 4.06 -19.46 -15.53
CA PRO A 84 3.80 -20.84 -15.15
C PRO A 84 2.32 -21.22 -15.32
N GLU A 85 2.05 -22.48 -15.72
CA GLU A 85 0.71 -22.97 -16.08
C GLU A 85 -0.33 -22.68 -14.97
N GLU A 86 0.06 -22.89 -13.71
CA GLU A 86 -0.82 -22.69 -12.56
C GLU A 86 -1.17 -21.21 -12.28
N LYS A 87 -0.51 -20.26 -12.97
CA LYS A 87 -0.71 -18.81 -12.79
C LYS A 87 -1.29 -18.12 -14.01
N LYS A 88 -1.38 -18.80 -15.16
CA LYS A 88 -1.83 -18.21 -16.43
C LYS A 88 -3.19 -17.54 -16.32
N ASN A 89 -4.12 -18.16 -15.61
CA ASN A 89 -5.51 -17.72 -15.47
C ASN A 89 -5.71 -16.64 -14.38
N ILE A 90 -4.65 -16.18 -13.71
CA ILE A 90 -4.77 -15.08 -12.75
C ILE A 90 -5.12 -13.80 -13.49
N THR A 91 -6.19 -13.15 -13.06
CA THR A 91 -6.69 -11.93 -13.71
C THR A 91 -6.08 -10.66 -13.13
N VAL A 92 -6.10 -9.58 -13.90
CA VAL A 92 -5.74 -8.23 -13.45
C VAL A 92 -6.57 -7.84 -12.22
N LYS A 93 -7.87 -8.17 -12.20
CA LYS A 93 -8.77 -7.96 -11.06
C LYS A 93 -8.26 -8.64 -9.79
N GLN A 94 -7.86 -9.91 -9.88
CA GLN A 94 -7.33 -10.65 -8.73
C GLN A 94 -6.03 -10.05 -8.19
N LEU A 95 -5.18 -9.51 -9.06
CA LEU A 95 -3.98 -8.79 -8.63
C LEU A 95 -4.32 -7.47 -7.92
N LEU A 96 -5.22 -6.66 -8.49
CA LEU A 96 -5.66 -5.39 -7.91
C LEU A 96 -6.33 -5.55 -6.55
N THR A 97 -7.08 -6.63 -6.35
CA THR A 97 -7.81 -6.92 -5.11
C THR A 97 -7.05 -7.77 -4.11
N HIS A 98 -5.79 -8.14 -4.41
CA HIS A 98 -4.97 -9.06 -3.60
C HIS A 98 -5.60 -10.44 -3.36
N THR A 99 -6.38 -10.96 -4.33
CA THR A 99 -7.05 -12.27 -4.27
C THR A 99 -6.44 -13.31 -5.22
N SER A 100 -5.26 -13.02 -5.78
CA SER A 100 -4.60 -13.88 -6.78
C SER A 100 -4.03 -15.20 -6.21
N GLY A 101 -3.89 -15.32 -4.89
CA GLY A 101 -3.27 -16.50 -4.27
C GLY A 101 -1.76 -16.61 -4.46
N ILE A 102 -1.10 -15.61 -5.07
CA ILE A 102 0.36 -15.59 -5.21
C ILE A 102 1.00 -15.42 -3.84
N VAL A 103 1.69 -16.46 -3.37
CA VAL A 103 2.43 -16.41 -2.11
C VAL A 103 3.78 -15.73 -2.33
N ARG A 104 4.08 -14.71 -1.53
CA ARG A 104 5.40 -14.08 -1.49
C ARG A 104 6.41 -15.08 -0.91
N LYS A 105 7.34 -15.58 -1.71
CA LYS A 105 8.54 -16.26 -1.15
C LYS A 105 9.29 -15.22 -0.32
N ASN A 106 9.64 -15.57 0.92
CA ASN A 106 10.32 -14.67 1.86
C ASN A 106 11.57 -14.04 1.23
N PHE A 107 11.46 -12.80 0.84
CA PHE A 107 12.56 -11.97 0.28
C PHE A 107 13.59 -11.60 1.36
N SER A 108 13.27 -11.81 2.62
CA SER A 108 14.08 -11.41 3.77
C SER A 108 15.31 -12.31 4.03
N ARG A 109 15.41 -13.49 3.40
CA ARG A 109 16.60 -14.35 3.55
C ARG A 109 17.70 -14.07 2.53
N GLU A 110 17.38 -13.54 1.35
CA GLU A 110 18.37 -13.29 0.30
C GLU A 110 19.12 -11.95 0.46
N ILE A 111 18.60 -11.01 1.25
CA ILE A 111 19.26 -9.71 1.50
C ILE A 111 20.21 -9.78 2.70
N ALA A 112 20.03 -10.70 3.62
CA ALA A 112 20.89 -10.87 4.80
C ALA A 112 22.22 -11.61 4.46
N ASP A 113 22.29 -12.29 3.31
CA ASP A 113 23.45 -13.09 2.89
C ASP A 113 24.30 -12.41 1.78
N ARG A 114 24.06 -11.10 1.53
CA ARG A 114 24.86 -10.25 0.62
C ARG A 114 25.51 -9.10 1.37
#